data_50445d4a2fa12fc629a39a88e303495c
#
_entry.id   50445d4a2fa12fc629a39a88e303495c
#
_cell.length_a   1.000
_cell.length_b   1.000
_cell.length_c   1.000
_cell.angle_alpha   90.00
_cell.angle_beta   90.00
_cell.angle_gamma   90.00
#
_symmetry.space_group_name_H-M   'P 1'
#
loop_
_entity.id
_entity.type
_entity.pdbx_description
1 polymer ?
#
loop_
_entity_poly.entity_id
_entity_poly.type
_entity_poly.pdbx_seq_one_letter_code
_entity_poly.pdbx_strand_id
1 'polypeptide(L)'
;MFYYFCANFKNQRMKRVSILWLVVLGLGFVFQACNDHKTYAEMKEEERDAIKRYIDLNDIKVISEAQFEAQDSTTNVNLNEYVLFKESGVYMQIIDKGNGELLKDGRYEVLARYVEAQITEEGIADTLSLNIWVNRYPHPDEFMLTKDGKSYSGSFSSGSMSDYYGNSVPSAWMLPFDYLKVGRPFPTVQRFV
;
A
#
# COMPACT_ATOMS: atom_id res chain seq x y z
N MET A 1 34.46 -39.02 64.43
CA MET A 1 34.07 -39.45 63.04
C MET A 1 32.59 -39.26 62.78
N PHE A 2 31.96 -38.23 63.33
CA PHE A 2 30.53 -37.95 63.14
C PHE A 2 30.22 -36.59 62.48
N TYR A 3 31.22 -35.76 62.25
CA TYR A 3 31.00 -34.41 61.69
C TYR A 3 30.96 -34.32 60.14
N TYR A 4 31.45 -35.35 59.48
CA TYR A 4 31.52 -35.31 57.99
C TYR A 4 30.19 -35.73 57.31
N PHE A 5 29.25 -36.36 58.00
CA PHE A 5 28.03 -36.86 57.38
C PHE A 5 26.90 -35.83 57.32
N CYS A 6 26.88 -34.85 58.25
CA CYS A 6 25.85 -33.83 58.26
C CYS A 6 26.06 -32.70 57.23
N ALA A 7 27.33 -32.39 56.88
CA ALA A 7 27.61 -31.30 55.91
C ALA A 7 27.22 -31.67 54.47
N ASN A 8 27.29 -32.93 54.11
CA ASN A 8 26.98 -33.39 52.75
C ASN A 8 25.47 -33.46 52.44
N PHE A 9 24.63 -33.64 53.44
CA PHE A 9 23.18 -33.72 53.26
C PHE A 9 22.58 -32.32 53.05
N LYS A 10 23.09 -31.31 53.69
CA LYS A 10 22.63 -29.92 53.58
C LYS A 10 22.99 -29.32 52.21
N ASN A 11 24.15 -29.69 51.67
CA ASN A 11 24.63 -29.21 50.38
C ASN A 11 23.88 -29.84 49.20
N GLN A 12 23.40 -31.07 49.31
CA GLN A 12 22.58 -31.71 48.24
C GLN A 12 21.15 -31.17 48.19
N ARG A 13 20.53 -30.79 49.33
CA ARG A 13 19.20 -30.17 49.33
C ARG A 13 19.26 -28.74 48.69
N MET A 14 20.27 -27.93 49.03
CA MET A 14 20.42 -26.61 48.45
C MET A 14 20.69 -26.67 46.95
N LYS A 15 21.47 -27.62 46.47
CA LYS A 15 21.68 -27.79 45.00
C LYS A 15 20.39 -28.20 44.29
N ARG A 16 19.55 -29.05 44.86
CA ARG A 16 18.25 -29.45 44.25
C ARG A 16 17.25 -28.29 44.24
N VAL A 17 17.22 -27.49 45.32
CA VAL A 17 16.35 -26.32 45.40
C VAL A 17 16.80 -25.24 44.42
N SER A 18 18.10 -24.99 44.27
CA SER A 18 18.65 -24.05 43.28
C SER A 18 18.37 -24.50 41.83
N ILE A 19 18.46 -25.78 41.54
CA ILE A 19 18.13 -26.32 40.21
C ILE A 19 16.64 -26.16 39.92
N LEU A 20 15.75 -26.41 40.90
CA LEU A 20 14.32 -26.22 40.76
C LEU A 20 13.96 -24.74 40.46
N TRP A 21 14.59 -23.81 41.16
CA TRP A 21 14.40 -22.36 40.88
C TRP A 21 14.92 -21.94 39.51
N LEU A 22 16.02 -22.52 39.02
CA LEU A 22 16.55 -22.28 37.69
C LEU A 22 15.62 -22.85 36.61
N VAL A 23 14.99 -24.01 36.84
CA VAL A 23 14.03 -24.59 35.92
C VAL A 23 12.75 -23.77 35.88
N VAL A 24 12.25 -23.29 37.04
CA VAL A 24 11.04 -22.42 37.10
C VAL A 24 11.31 -21.07 36.43
N LEU A 25 12.49 -20.46 36.65
CA LEU A 25 12.91 -19.25 35.95
C LEU A 25 13.04 -19.48 34.43
N GLY A 26 13.61 -20.61 34.01
CA GLY A 26 13.74 -20.97 32.60
C GLY A 26 12.40 -21.19 31.91
N LEU A 27 11.43 -21.82 32.58
CA LEU A 27 10.06 -21.99 32.09
C LEU A 27 9.31 -20.65 31.97
N GLY A 28 9.58 -19.68 32.84
CA GLY A 28 8.98 -18.34 32.77
C GLY A 28 9.38 -17.54 31.51
N PHE A 29 10.56 -17.77 30.97
CA PHE A 29 11.02 -17.09 29.73
C PHE A 29 10.44 -17.68 28.45
N VAL A 30 9.93 -18.93 28.48
CA VAL A 30 9.35 -19.56 27.28
C VAL A 30 7.97 -19.01 26.94
N PHE A 31 7.26 -18.44 27.92
CA PHE A 31 5.92 -17.86 27.70
C PHE A 31 5.91 -16.42 27.17
N GLN A 32 7.06 -15.74 27.09
CA GLN A 32 7.18 -14.38 26.53
C GLN A 32 7.55 -14.37 25.04
N ALA A 33 7.67 -15.51 24.40
CA ALA A 33 7.97 -15.62 22.97
C ALA A 33 6.70 -15.68 22.10
N CYS A 34 5.52 -15.25 22.58
CA CYS A 34 4.44 -14.86 21.70
C CYS A 34 4.80 -13.50 21.10
N ASN A 35 5.57 -13.52 20.03
CA ASN A 35 5.62 -12.39 19.12
C ASN A 35 4.21 -12.24 18.54
N ASP A 36 3.56 -11.14 18.86
CA ASP A 36 2.31 -10.68 18.22
C ASP A 36 2.61 -10.30 16.76
N HIS A 37 3.05 -11.27 15.96
CA HIS A 37 3.11 -11.10 14.53
C HIS A 37 1.68 -11.27 14.00
N LYS A 38 1.08 -10.14 13.63
CA LYS A 38 -0.20 -10.14 12.93
C LYS A 38 -0.13 -11.12 11.75
N THR A 39 -1.15 -11.93 11.61
CA THR A 39 -1.26 -12.82 10.45
C THR A 39 -1.54 -12.00 9.19
N TYR A 40 -1.22 -12.55 8.03
CA TYR A 40 -1.54 -11.89 6.75
C TYR A 40 -3.05 -11.60 6.60
N ALA A 41 -3.91 -12.45 7.16
CA ALA A 41 -5.36 -12.24 7.16
C ALA A 41 -5.77 -11.03 8.01
N GLU A 42 -5.19 -10.89 9.20
CA GLU A 42 -5.42 -9.74 10.08
C GLU A 42 -4.93 -8.44 9.45
N MET A 43 -3.75 -8.44 8.84
CA MET A 43 -3.23 -7.26 8.12
C MET A 43 -4.16 -6.84 6.98
N LYS A 44 -4.70 -7.79 6.20
CA LYS A 44 -5.67 -7.50 5.14
C LYS A 44 -7.03 -7.02 5.65
N GLU A 45 -7.46 -7.45 6.81
CA GLU A 45 -8.68 -6.96 7.44
C GLU A 45 -8.51 -5.52 7.93
N GLU A 46 -7.39 -5.23 8.58
CA GLU A 46 -7.03 -3.87 9.01
C GLU A 46 -6.93 -2.89 7.83
N GLU A 47 -6.29 -3.31 6.73
CA GLU A 47 -6.21 -2.53 5.50
C GLU A 47 -7.61 -2.20 4.94
N ARG A 48 -8.50 -3.19 4.86
CA ARG A 48 -9.88 -2.97 4.38
C ARG A 48 -10.66 -2.04 5.30
N ASP A 49 -10.48 -2.16 6.60
CA ASP A 49 -11.13 -1.30 7.58
C ASP A 49 -10.59 0.13 7.52
N ALA A 50 -9.29 0.30 7.29
CA ALA A 50 -8.67 1.61 7.09
C ALA A 50 -9.21 2.29 5.81
N ILE A 51 -9.27 1.57 4.70
CA ILE A 51 -9.85 2.07 3.44
C ILE A 51 -11.32 2.46 3.64
N LYS A 52 -12.10 1.64 4.34
CA LYS A 52 -13.51 1.95 4.62
C LYS A 52 -13.66 3.22 5.45
N ARG A 53 -12.85 3.37 6.51
CA ARG A 53 -12.82 4.61 7.30
C ARG A 53 -12.44 5.82 6.45
N TYR A 54 -11.46 5.68 5.58
CA TYR A 54 -11.05 6.74 4.66
C TYR A 54 -12.19 7.15 3.73
N ILE A 55 -12.92 6.20 3.17
CA ILE A 55 -14.08 6.42 2.31
C ILE A 55 -15.17 7.19 3.08
N ASP A 56 -15.49 6.74 4.29
CA ASP A 56 -16.53 7.36 5.14
C ASP A 56 -16.13 8.77 5.58
N LEU A 57 -14.86 8.98 5.99
CA LEU A 57 -14.37 10.29 6.45
C LEU A 57 -14.27 11.34 5.32
N ASN A 58 -14.10 10.91 4.09
CA ASN A 58 -13.98 11.81 2.93
C ASN A 58 -15.26 11.89 2.10
N ASP A 59 -16.38 11.35 2.58
CA ASP A 59 -17.66 11.32 1.86
C ASP A 59 -17.51 10.78 0.42
N ILE A 60 -16.69 9.74 0.25
CA ILE A 60 -16.44 9.14 -1.06
C ILE A 60 -17.64 8.30 -1.47
N LYS A 61 -18.20 8.61 -2.63
CA LYS A 61 -19.27 7.83 -3.22
C LYS A 61 -18.70 6.76 -4.14
N VAL A 62 -18.75 5.51 -3.68
CA VAL A 62 -18.27 4.37 -4.47
C VAL A 62 -19.34 3.94 -5.49
N ILE A 63 -18.95 3.88 -6.77
CA ILE A 63 -19.78 3.37 -7.87
C ILE A 63 -19.22 2.05 -8.41
N SER A 64 -20.09 1.24 -9.02
CA SER A 64 -19.68 0.00 -9.67
C SER A 64 -19.08 0.26 -11.06
N GLU A 65 -18.32 -0.71 -11.58
CA GLU A 65 -17.80 -0.69 -12.95
C GLU A 65 -18.93 -0.52 -13.98
N ALA A 66 -20.07 -1.21 -13.81
CA ALA A 66 -21.21 -1.07 -14.71
C ALA A 66 -21.81 0.35 -14.71
N GLN A 67 -21.85 1.02 -13.56
CA GLN A 67 -22.28 2.43 -13.48
C GLN A 67 -21.26 3.35 -14.14
N PHE A 68 -19.98 3.12 -13.92
CA PHE A 68 -18.89 3.86 -14.54
C PHE A 68 -18.94 3.76 -16.07
N GLU A 69 -19.12 2.56 -16.62
CA GLU A 69 -19.28 2.34 -18.06
C GLU A 69 -20.52 3.05 -18.61
N ALA A 70 -21.64 2.99 -17.89
CA ALA A 70 -22.87 3.69 -18.27
C ALA A 70 -22.74 5.22 -18.29
N GLN A 71 -21.75 5.76 -17.58
CA GLN A 71 -21.39 7.19 -17.52
C GLN A 71 -20.27 7.58 -18.51
N ASP A 72 -20.13 6.85 -19.63
CA ASP A 72 -19.04 7.06 -20.59
C ASP A 72 -17.65 6.91 -19.94
N SER A 73 -17.51 5.99 -19.01
CA SER A 73 -16.28 5.73 -18.25
C SER A 73 -15.70 7.03 -17.64
N THR A 74 -16.55 7.77 -16.96
CA THR A 74 -16.20 8.97 -16.18
C THR A 74 -16.70 8.87 -14.76
N THR A 75 -16.18 9.68 -13.86
CA THR A 75 -16.65 9.84 -12.49
C THR A 75 -17.12 11.27 -12.25
N ASN A 76 -18.13 11.45 -11.40
CA ASN A 76 -18.61 12.78 -11.06
C ASN A 76 -17.80 13.35 -9.90
N VAL A 77 -16.88 14.27 -10.20
CA VAL A 77 -15.99 14.91 -9.19
C VAL A 77 -16.80 15.70 -8.16
N ASN A 78 -17.91 16.33 -8.56
CA ASN A 78 -18.73 17.11 -7.63
C ASN A 78 -19.45 16.25 -6.59
N LEU A 79 -19.66 14.98 -6.89
CA LEU A 79 -20.23 13.98 -5.99
C LEU A 79 -19.16 13.14 -5.31
N ASN A 80 -17.88 13.47 -5.49
CA ASN A 80 -16.74 12.70 -4.99
C ASN A 80 -16.83 11.21 -5.35
N GLU A 81 -17.21 10.90 -6.63
CA GLU A 81 -17.38 9.54 -7.10
C GLU A 81 -16.04 8.86 -7.39
N TYR A 82 -15.88 7.63 -6.90
CA TYR A 82 -14.82 6.71 -7.23
C TYR A 82 -15.39 5.40 -7.74
N VAL A 83 -14.87 4.88 -8.84
CA VAL A 83 -15.23 3.54 -9.32
C VAL A 83 -14.35 2.51 -8.59
N LEU A 84 -14.98 1.43 -8.10
CA LEU A 84 -14.27 0.28 -7.55
C LEU A 84 -14.10 -0.80 -8.64
N PHE A 85 -12.86 -1.08 -9.01
CA PHE A 85 -12.49 -2.21 -9.84
C PHE A 85 -12.32 -3.45 -8.96
N LYS A 86 -13.33 -4.32 -8.94
CA LYS A 86 -13.39 -5.43 -7.98
C LYS A 86 -12.27 -6.46 -8.15
N GLU A 87 -11.79 -6.65 -9.37
CA GLU A 87 -10.72 -7.61 -9.68
C GLU A 87 -9.37 -7.16 -9.11
N SER A 88 -9.06 -5.88 -9.24
CA SER A 88 -7.79 -5.28 -8.76
C SER A 88 -7.89 -4.71 -7.34
N GLY A 89 -9.09 -4.44 -6.84
CA GLY A 89 -9.34 -3.75 -5.58
C GLY A 89 -9.07 -2.24 -5.61
N VAL A 90 -8.84 -1.67 -6.81
CA VAL A 90 -8.49 -0.26 -6.98
C VAL A 90 -9.75 0.61 -7.02
N TYR A 91 -9.73 1.70 -6.26
CA TYR A 91 -10.70 2.78 -6.37
C TYR A 91 -10.10 3.90 -7.22
N MET A 92 -10.79 4.32 -8.26
CA MET A 92 -10.30 5.34 -9.19
C MET A 92 -11.30 6.49 -9.34
N GLN A 93 -10.80 7.72 -9.31
CA GLN A 93 -11.53 8.91 -9.71
C GLN A 93 -10.82 9.55 -10.90
N ILE A 94 -11.56 9.80 -11.98
CA ILE A 94 -11.08 10.54 -13.16
C ILE A 94 -11.57 11.98 -13.04
N ILE A 95 -10.66 12.93 -12.88
CA ILE A 95 -10.97 14.36 -12.79
C ILE A 95 -11.07 14.97 -14.17
N ASP A 96 -10.19 14.57 -15.08
CA ASP A 96 -10.18 14.97 -16.48
C ASP A 96 -9.74 13.79 -17.34
N LYS A 97 -10.57 13.42 -18.31
CA LYS A 97 -10.33 12.29 -19.21
C LYS A 97 -9.39 12.66 -20.37
N GLY A 98 -9.16 13.95 -20.58
CA GLY A 98 -8.47 14.48 -21.76
C GLY A 98 -9.38 14.56 -22.98
N ASN A 99 -8.85 15.13 -24.07
CA ASN A 99 -9.62 15.48 -25.26
C ASN A 99 -9.12 14.82 -26.57
N GLY A 100 -8.06 14.02 -26.51
CA GLY A 100 -7.53 13.28 -27.66
C GLY A 100 -8.23 11.95 -27.91
N GLU A 101 -7.51 10.99 -28.47
CA GLU A 101 -7.96 9.62 -28.68
C GLU A 101 -7.50 8.73 -27.52
N LEU A 102 -8.16 7.58 -27.33
CA LEU A 102 -7.68 6.55 -26.43
C LEU A 102 -6.34 5.98 -26.92
N LEU A 103 -5.51 5.51 -25.98
CA LEU A 103 -4.22 4.88 -26.30
C LEU A 103 -4.44 3.65 -27.20
N LYS A 104 -3.74 3.63 -28.31
CA LYS A 104 -3.62 2.46 -29.20
C LYS A 104 -2.47 1.55 -28.72
N ASP A 105 -2.35 0.37 -29.30
CA ASP A 105 -1.19 -0.48 -29.02
C ASP A 105 0.10 0.23 -29.42
N GLY A 106 1.11 0.14 -28.57
CA GLY A 106 2.38 0.81 -28.78
C GLY A 106 3.15 1.13 -27.50
N ARG A 107 4.23 1.89 -27.68
CA ARG A 107 5.07 2.36 -26.57
C ARG A 107 4.94 3.86 -26.43
N TYR A 108 4.80 4.32 -25.20
CA TYR A 108 4.56 5.71 -24.87
C TYR A 108 5.46 6.14 -23.72
N GLU A 109 6.06 7.30 -23.85
CA GLU A 109 6.71 7.99 -22.75
C GLU A 109 5.65 8.75 -21.94
N VAL A 110 5.60 8.46 -20.66
CA VAL A 110 4.63 9.06 -19.72
C VAL A 110 5.38 9.91 -18.72
N LEU A 111 4.95 11.16 -18.59
CA LEU A 111 5.43 12.10 -17.60
C LEU A 111 4.41 12.20 -16.46
N ALA A 112 4.79 11.78 -15.27
CA ALA A 112 3.90 11.70 -14.12
C ALA A 112 4.27 12.73 -13.04
N ARG A 113 3.26 13.47 -12.58
CA ARG A 113 3.33 14.22 -11.33
C ARG A 113 2.28 13.66 -10.38
N TYR A 114 2.70 13.42 -9.14
CA TYR A 114 1.88 12.68 -8.19
C TYR A 114 2.07 13.17 -6.76
N VAL A 115 1.12 12.80 -5.93
CA VAL A 115 1.22 12.72 -4.47
C VAL A 115 0.89 11.29 -4.11
N GLU A 116 1.80 10.62 -3.43
CA GLU A 116 1.60 9.30 -2.83
C GLU A 116 1.34 9.46 -1.35
N ALA A 117 0.31 8.81 -0.86
CA ALA A 117 -0.01 8.79 0.55
C ALA A 117 -0.40 7.38 0.99
N GLN A 118 -0.05 7.05 2.22
CA GLN A 118 -0.52 5.84 2.88
C GLN A 118 -1.80 6.15 3.66
N ILE A 119 -2.79 5.28 3.59
CA ILE A 119 -3.96 5.35 4.46
C ILE A 119 -3.58 4.70 5.80
N THR A 120 -3.68 5.48 6.88
CA THR A 120 -3.40 5.00 8.24
C THR A 120 -4.56 4.15 8.78
N GLU A 121 -4.36 3.46 9.90
CA GLU A 121 -5.41 2.69 10.57
C GLU A 121 -6.63 3.57 10.96
N GLU A 122 -6.42 4.86 11.20
CA GLU A 122 -7.48 5.83 11.49
C GLU A 122 -8.25 6.26 10.23
N GLY A 123 -7.82 5.85 9.03
CA GLY A 123 -8.41 6.26 7.77
C GLY A 123 -7.98 7.67 7.33
N ILE A 124 -6.78 8.10 7.70
CA ILE A 124 -6.21 9.39 7.32
C ILE A 124 -5.09 9.14 6.30
N ALA A 125 -5.03 9.97 5.25
CA ALA A 125 -3.94 9.90 4.28
C ALA A 125 -2.69 10.62 4.83
N ASP A 126 -1.59 9.87 4.97
CA ASP A 126 -0.27 10.41 5.33
C ASP A 126 0.65 10.39 4.11
N THR A 127 1.18 11.55 3.74
CA THR A 127 1.96 11.71 2.53
C THR A 127 3.34 11.06 2.67
N LEU A 128 3.63 10.10 1.81
CA LEU A 128 4.91 9.41 1.73
C LEU A 128 5.86 10.10 0.74
N SER A 129 5.37 10.41 -0.45
CA SER A 129 6.17 10.95 -1.56
C SER A 129 5.35 11.87 -2.45
N LEU A 130 5.99 12.85 -3.07
CA LEU A 130 5.34 13.76 -4.02
C LEU A 130 6.37 14.42 -4.95
N ASN A 131 5.92 14.78 -6.16
CA ASN A 131 6.69 15.58 -7.11
C ASN A 131 5.88 16.72 -7.77
N ILE A 132 4.74 17.09 -7.17
CA ILE A 132 3.87 18.16 -7.71
C ILE A 132 4.43 19.57 -7.55
N TRP A 133 5.39 19.79 -6.66
CA TRP A 133 6.00 21.10 -6.44
C TRP A 133 7.11 21.37 -7.46
N VAL A 134 6.78 22.01 -8.56
CA VAL A 134 7.68 22.26 -9.71
C VAL A 134 8.98 22.97 -9.30
N ASN A 135 8.92 23.90 -8.34
CA ASN A 135 10.10 24.62 -7.85
C ASN A 135 11.10 23.71 -7.09
N ARG A 136 10.61 22.65 -6.45
CA ARG A 136 11.43 21.69 -5.68
C ARG A 136 11.79 20.48 -6.53
N TYR A 137 10.87 20.07 -7.40
CA TYR A 137 11.00 18.94 -8.30
C TYR A 137 10.78 19.41 -9.73
N PRO A 138 11.80 19.99 -10.39
CA PRO A 138 11.64 20.59 -11.73
C PRO A 138 11.24 19.56 -12.78
N HIS A 139 11.70 18.32 -12.63
CA HIS A 139 11.40 17.23 -13.54
C HIS A 139 10.29 16.34 -12.99
N PRO A 140 9.29 15.94 -13.82
CA PRO A 140 8.34 14.88 -13.46
C PRO A 140 9.06 13.53 -13.40
N ASP A 141 8.40 12.53 -12.82
CA ASP A 141 8.83 11.15 -13.00
C ASP A 141 8.49 10.70 -14.42
N GLU A 142 9.39 9.93 -15.02
CA GLU A 142 9.25 9.44 -16.38
C GLU A 142 9.19 7.92 -16.39
N PHE A 143 8.27 7.39 -17.16
CA PHE A 143 8.23 5.94 -17.40
C PHE A 143 7.80 5.61 -18.82
N MET A 144 8.30 4.49 -19.30
CA MET A 144 7.90 3.91 -20.58
C MET A 144 6.73 2.98 -20.36
N LEU A 145 5.58 3.34 -20.92
CA LEU A 145 4.37 2.51 -20.96
C LEU A 145 4.36 1.70 -22.26
N THR A 146 4.09 0.41 -22.18
CA THR A 146 3.82 -0.43 -23.33
C THR A 146 2.40 -0.97 -23.21
N LYS A 147 1.59 -0.78 -24.25
CA LYS A 147 0.23 -1.32 -24.39
C LYS A 147 0.22 -2.37 -25.51
N ASP A 148 -0.34 -3.53 -25.21
CA ASP A 148 -0.58 -4.62 -26.18
C ASP A 148 -1.95 -5.24 -25.88
N GLY A 149 -2.94 -4.88 -26.67
CA GLY A 149 -4.33 -5.21 -26.43
C GLY A 149 -4.83 -4.69 -25.09
N LYS A 150 -5.17 -5.61 -24.18
CA LYS A 150 -5.58 -5.31 -22.79
C LYS A 150 -4.43 -5.40 -21.78
N SER A 151 -3.23 -5.67 -22.25
CA SER A 151 -2.06 -5.81 -21.37
C SER A 151 -1.26 -4.52 -21.33
N TYR A 152 -0.82 -4.17 -20.13
CA TYR A 152 0.02 -3.00 -19.89
C TYR A 152 1.28 -3.42 -19.14
N SER A 153 2.39 -2.82 -19.50
CA SER A 153 3.61 -2.88 -18.70
C SER A 153 4.26 -1.50 -18.66
N GLY A 154 4.91 -1.20 -17.54
CA GLY A 154 5.57 0.08 -17.34
C GLY A 154 6.94 -0.10 -16.70
N SER A 155 7.90 0.71 -17.13
CA SER A 155 9.22 0.76 -16.54
C SER A 155 9.64 2.21 -16.32
N PHE A 156 9.93 2.59 -15.07
CA PHE A 156 10.47 3.91 -14.76
C PHE A 156 11.82 4.10 -15.43
N SER A 157 12.01 5.26 -16.04
CA SER A 157 13.29 5.70 -16.62
C SER A 157 14.00 6.71 -15.73
N SER A 158 13.24 7.53 -15.00
CA SER A 158 13.79 8.51 -14.06
C SER A 158 12.73 8.97 -13.06
N GLY A 159 13.17 9.54 -11.95
CA GLY A 159 12.32 10.17 -10.96
C GLY A 159 12.33 9.51 -9.59
N SER A 160 11.61 10.13 -8.65
CA SER A 160 11.62 9.72 -7.24
C SER A 160 11.07 8.31 -7.03
N MET A 161 10.08 7.89 -7.82
CA MET A 161 9.52 6.54 -7.73
C MET A 161 10.54 5.47 -8.12
N SER A 162 11.35 5.74 -9.16
CA SER A 162 12.44 4.84 -9.55
C SER A 162 13.47 4.68 -8.43
N ASP A 163 13.78 5.75 -7.72
CA ASP A 163 14.75 5.73 -6.62
C ASP A 163 14.24 4.95 -5.41
N TYR A 164 12.94 5.03 -5.11
CA TYR A 164 12.33 4.37 -3.95
C TYR A 164 11.89 2.93 -4.21
N TYR A 165 11.29 2.66 -5.39
CA TYR A 165 10.61 1.40 -5.70
C TYR A 165 11.27 0.60 -6.83
N GLY A 166 12.37 1.13 -7.42
CA GLY A 166 13.02 0.54 -8.57
C GLY A 166 12.28 0.79 -9.88
N ASN A 167 12.59 0.02 -10.91
CA ASN A 167 12.13 0.33 -12.26
C ASN A 167 10.70 -0.14 -12.58
N SER A 168 10.08 -0.96 -11.77
CA SER A 168 8.75 -1.50 -12.05
C SER A 168 7.65 -0.52 -11.69
N VAL A 169 6.83 -0.13 -12.65
CA VAL A 169 5.65 0.71 -12.40
C VAL A 169 4.53 -0.13 -11.80
N PRO A 170 3.90 0.31 -10.69
CA PRO A 170 2.79 -0.42 -10.08
C PRO A 170 1.62 -0.63 -11.06
N SER A 171 0.98 -1.80 -11.00
CA SER A 171 -0.14 -2.13 -11.89
C SER A 171 -1.33 -1.17 -11.77
N ALA A 172 -1.59 -0.64 -10.58
CA ALA A 172 -2.62 0.36 -10.37
C ALA A 172 -2.42 1.65 -11.20
N TRP A 173 -1.17 2.03 -11.48
CA TRP A 173 -0.86 3.18 -12.33
C TRP A 173 -1.19 2.93 -13.80
N MET A 174 -1.32 1.66 -14.23
CA MET A 174 -1.65 1.29 -15.60
C MET A 174 -3.16 1.36 -15.88
N LEU A 175 -3.99 1.13 -14.87
CA LEU A 175 -5.44 1.08 -15.00
C LEU A 175 -6.06 2.30 -15.70
N PRO A 176 -5.65 3.54 -15.42
CA PRO A 176 -6.22 4.72 -16.06
C PRO A 176 -6.06 4.77 -17.57
N PHE A 177 -5.02 4.14 -18.11
CA PHE A 177 -4.72 4.23 -19.55
C PHE A 177 -5.73 3.53 -20.45
N ASP A 178 -6.62 2.72 -19.90
CA ASP A 178 -7.78 2.20 -20.62
C ASP A 178 -8.86 3.26 -20.87
N TYR A 179 -8.87 4.33 -20.08
CA TYR A 179 -9.94 5.33 -20.05
C TYR A 179 -9.47 6.72 -20.44
N LEU A 180 -8.18 7.01 -20.30
CA LEU A 180 -7.61 8.31 -20.59
C LEU A 180 -7.34 8.50 -22.07
N LYS A 181 -7.59 9.72 -22.53
CA LYS A 181 -7.33 10.15 -23.90
C LYS A 181 -5.97 10.81 -24.01
N VAL A 182 -5.23 10.49 -25.07
CA VAL A 182 -3.96 11.13 -25.40
C VAL A 182 -4.24 12.55 -25.89
N GLY A 183 -3.53 13.49 -25.37
CA GLY A 183 -3.62 14.89 -25.78
C GLY A 183 -2.60 15.70 -24.99
N ARG A 184 -2.33 16.93 -25.36
CA ARG A 184 -1.65 17.85 -24.44
C ARG A 184 -2.72 18.39 -23.50
N PRO A 185 -2.93 17.76 -22.36
CA PRO A 185 -3.93 18.24 -21.45
C PRO A 185 -3.31 19.32 -20.57
N PHE A 186 -4.12 20.21 -20.16
CA PHE A 186 -4.01 20.78 -18.83
C PHE A 186 -3.89 19.63 -17.81
N PRO A 187 -3.22 19.84 -16.67
CA PRO A 187 -2.86 18.75 -15.78
C PRO A 187 -4.08 17.92 -15.41
N THR A 188 -4.08 16.69 -15.89
CA THR A 188 -5.08 15.69 -15.50
C THR A 188 -4.69 15.18 -14.13
N VAL A 189 -5.51 15.46 -13.14
CA VAL A 189 -5.31 14.95 -11.79
C VAL A 189 -6.15 13.68 -11.63
N GLN A 190 -5.51 12.59 -11.30
CA GLN A 190 -6.16 11.33 -10.96
C GLN A 190 -5.89 11.01 -9.50
N ARG A 191 -6.87 10.48 -8.84
CA ARG A 191 -6.73 10.01 -7.46
C ARG A 191 -7.00 8.52 -7.42
N PHE A 192 -6.09 7.81 -6.79
CA PHE A 192 -6.20 6.39 -6.49
C PHE A 192 -6.18 6.20 -4.98
N VAL A 193 -6.99 5.30 -4.50
CA VAL A 193 -6.99 4.79 -3.14
C VAL A 193 -6.95 3.28 -3.18
#